data_b91417bbc3b84ea8ea09ee3871392d83
#
_entry.id   b91417bbc3b84ea8ea09ee3871392d83
#
_cell.length_a   1.000
_cell.length_b   1.000
_cell.length_c   1.000
_cell.angle_alpha   90.00
_cell.angle_beta   90.00
_cell.angle_gamma   90.00
#
_symmetry.space_group_name_H-M   'P 1'
#
loop_
_entity.id
_entity.type
_entity.pdbx_description
1 polymer ?
#
loop_
_entity_poly.entity_id
_entity_poly.type
_entity_poly.pdbx_seq_one_letter_code
_entity_poly.pdbx_strand_id
1 'polypeptide(L)'
;MKKYLALILSLMMVVTMFAACGGSSSSEGSGDAAAEDQYGEGFEFKHGYDKDFPPYSYIGDDGETTGFDVELAQAVCEYYGWTYTGVPINWDAKEAELESGSIDCIWSGFTKSPDREPKFAWSEPYSINTIKIMVLEGSDIASKADLEGKKVGVQGSTSAQEMCETPEAEGGCQELAATFDGGVPMAFDTYTIAVNELKAGTIDAIAIDETTGNYQMTKVEGLKYIDDDICDEIYAIGFRTDDTVLRDKVNEALKALAENGKMDEIGKKYEEIYSNLSMINAAE
;
A
#
# COMPACT_ATOMS: atom_id res chain seq x y z
N MET A 1 16.10 -7.91 63.97
CA MET A 1 16.37 -6.79 64.92
C MET A 1 15.88 -5.51 64.25
N LYS A 2 14.80 -5.00 64.81
CA LYS A 2 14.60 -3.60 65.18
C LYS A 2 14.63 -2.64 63.99
N LYS A 3 13.61 -1.95 63.63
CA LYS A 3 12.65 -1.09 64.29
C LYS A 3 12.53 0.19 63.49
N TYR A 4 11.45 0.61 63.20
CA TYR A 4 10.42 1.63 63.53
C TYR A 4 10.38 2.68 62.44
N LEU A 5 9.32 3.27 62.08
CA LEU A 5 8.01 3.72 62.55
C LEU A 5 7.69 5.00 61.81
N ALA A 6 6.65 4.99 61.07
CA ALA A 6 5.48 5.85 61.08
C ALA A 6 5.62 7.32 61.47
N LEU A 7 4.90 8.19 60.78
CA LEU A 7 3.94 9.25 61.22
C LEU A 7 3.53 10.05 59.95
N ILE A 8 2.30 10.00 59.50
CA ILE A 8 0.97 10.47 59.95
C ILE A 8 0.85 12.00 59.93
N LEU A 9 -0.22 12.40 59.20
CA LEU A 9 -1.14 13.54 59.37
C LEU A 9 -0.69 14.93 58.90
N SER A 10 -1.47 15.55 58.05
CA SER A 10 -2.76 16.21 58.20
C SER A 10 -3.19 16.83 56.85
N LEU A 11 -4.29 16.56 56.28
CA LEU A 11 -5.64 17.07 56.52
C LEU A 11 -5.74 18.61 56.52
N MET A 12 -6.16 19.17 55.38
CA MET A 12 -7.08 20.31 55.41
C MET A 12 -7.99 20.31 54.18
N MET A 13 -9.23 20.06 54.48
CA MET A 13 -10.42 20.12 53.64
C MET A 13 -10.81 21.60 53.49
N VAL A 14 -10.98 22.08 52.26
CA VAL A 14 -11.79 23.29 52.02
C VAL A 14 -12.85 22.92 51.00
N VAL A 15 -14.03 22.71 51.51
CA VAL A 15 -15.28 22.63 50.76
C VAL A 15 -15.76 24.06 50.50
N THR A 16 -15.92 24.42 49.25
CA THR A 16 -16.80 25.51 48.85
C THR A 16 -17.78 24.97 47.80
N MET A 17 -19.02 24.74 48.31
CA MET A 17 -20.19 24.58 47.46
C MET A 17 -20.52 25.90 46.77
N PHE A 18 -20.67 25.83 45.44
CA PHE A 18 -21.58 26.69 44.73
C PHE A 18 -22.48 25.83 43.84
N ALA A 19 -23.71 25.77 44.25
CA ALA A 19 -24.81 25.29 43.46
C ALA A 19 -25.31 26.44 42.59
N ALA A 20 -25.56 26.18 41.32
CA ALA A 20 -26.77 26.59 40.61
C ALA A 20 -26.78 26.24 39.13
N CYS A 21 -27.84 25.54 38.76
CA CYS A 21 -28.62 25.59 37.50
C CYS A 21 -27.95 25.16 36.18
N GLY A 22 -28.26 23.98 35.70
CA GLY A 22 -29.36 23.76 34.75
C GLY A 22 -28.97 24.09 33.30
N GLY A 23 -28.63 23.05 32.54
CA GLY A 23 -28.50 23.14 31.08
C GLY A 23 -27.96 21.81 30.53
N SER A 24 -28.87 20.87 30.22
CA SER A 24 -28.55 19.71 29.40
C SER A 24 -28.14 20.22 28.01
N SER A 25 -26.85 20.15 27.69
CA SER A 25 -26.40 20.12 26.31
C SER A 25 -25.50 18.88 26.17
N SER A 26 -25.99 17.95 25.39
CA SER A 26 -25.33 16.80 24.85
C SER A 26 -23.98 17.21 24.24
N SER A 27 -22.86 16.81 24.87
CA SER A 27 -21.54 16.91 24.30
C SER A 27 -21.28 15.65 23.46
N GLU A 28 -21.92 15.56 22.32
CA GLU A 28 -21.47 14.76 21.20
C GLU A 28 -20.79 15.74 20.23
N GLY A 29 -19.47 15.79 20.21
CA GLY A 29 -18.76 16.65 19.26
C GLY A 29 -17.34 17.08 19.60
N SER A 30 -16.76 16.65 20.74
CA SER A 30 -15.39 17.09 21.07
C SER A 30 -14.28 16.11 20.68
N GLY A 31 -14.60 14.97 20.08
CA GLY A 31 -13.61 14.02 19.56
C GLY A 31 -13.12 14.41 18.16
N ASP A 32 -14.04 14.76 17.26
CA ASP A 32 -13.71 15.03 15.85
C ASP A 32 -12.96 16.35 15.66
N ALA A 33 -13.34 17.41 16.37
CA ALA A 33 -12.68 18.71 16.25
C ALA A 33 -11.22 18.72 16.76
N ALA A 34 -10.88 17.88 17.75
CA ALA A 34 -9.51 17.75 18.24
C ALA A 34 -8.64 16.90 17.31
N ALA A 35 -9.25 15.94 16.60
CA ALA A 35 -8.56 15.11 15.62
C ALA A 35 -8.34 15.86 14.28
N GLU A 36 -9.24 16.76 13.88
CA GLU A 36 -9.05 17.64 12.73
C GLU A 36 -7.88 18.61 12.92
N ASP A 37 -7.65 19.10 14.12
CA ASP A 37 -6.54 20.01 14.43
C ASP A 37 -5.16 19.30 14.38
N GLN A 38 -5.14 17.98 14.58
CA GLN A 38 -3.91 17.17 14.52
C GLN A 38 -3.30 17.15 13.10
N TYR A 39 -4.13 17.20 12.05
CA TYR A 39 -3.72 17.15 10.65
C TYR A 39 -3.90 18.49 9.95
N GLY A 40 -3.56 19.58 10.64
CA GLY A 40 -3.59 20.93 10.12
C GLY A 40 -2.38 21.29 9.25
N GLU A 41 -2.31 22.57 8.84
CA GLU A 41 -1.16 23.10 8.08
C GLU A 41 0.16 22.83 8.83
N GLY A 42 1.17 22.36 8.10
CA GLY A 42 2.49 22.00 8.64
C GLY A 42 2.58 20.60 9.25
N PHE A 43 1.52 19.80 9.22
CA PHE A 43 1.60 18.38 9.60
C PHE A 43 2.67 17.66 8.75
N GLU A 44 3.54 16.86 9.39
CA GLU A 44 4.52 16.03 8.71
C GLU A 44 3.87 14.71 8.29
N PHE A 45 3.57 14.56 7.00
CA PHE A 45 2.99 13.34 6.43
C PHE A 45 4.09 12.37 6.00
N LYS A 46 4.20 11.24 6.67
CA LYS A 46 5.18 10.19 6.43
C LYS A 46 4.63 9.11 5.51
N HIS A 47 4.95 9.22 4.24
CA HIS A 47 4.54 8.27 3.19
C HIS A 47 5.47 7.05 3.17
N GLY A 48 4.97 5.87 3.56
CA GLY A 48 5.69 4.59 3.48
C GLY A 48 5.51 3.91 2.12
N TYR A 49 6.62 3.60 1.44
CA TYR A 49 6.60 3.01 0.09
C TYR A 49 7.75 2.02 -0.15
N ASP A 50 7.54 1.09 -1.07
CA ASP A 50 8.59 0.27 -1.67
C ASP A 50 9.35 1.11 -2.73
N LYS A 51 10.67 1.23 -2.59
CA LYS A 51 11.52 2.01 -3.52
C LYS A 51 11.87 1.26 -4.81
N ASP A 52 11.43 0.02 -4.96
CA ASP A 52 11.69 -0.87 -6.10
C ASP A 52 10.39 -1.37 -6.77
N PHE A 53 9.29 -0.60 -6.66
CA PHE A 53 7.97 -0.89 -7.23
C PHE A 53 7.54 0.12 -8.31
N PRO A 54 8.26 0.19 -9.45
CA PRO A 54 7.88 1.06 -10.56
C PRO A 54 6.60 0.57 -11.26
N PRO A 55 5.79 1.49 -11.82
CA PRO A 55 5.98 2.94 -11.88
C PRO A 55 5.32 3.70 -10.72
N TYR A 56 4.87 3.04 -9.65
CA TYR A 56 4.21 3.67 -8.50
C TYR A 56 5.19 4.37 -7.55
N SER A 57 6.28 3.69 -7.17
CA SER A 57 7.32 4.24 -6.31
C SER A 57 8.66 3.55 -6.58
N TYR A 58 9.67 4.32 -6.97
CA TYR A 58 10.97 3.76 -7.32
C TYR A 58 12.05 4.84 -7.31
N ILE A 59 13.32 4.40 -7.41
CA ILE A 59 14.45 5.31 -7.57
C ILE A 59 14.62 5.58 -9.06
N GLY A 60 14.51 6.85 -9.45
CA GLY A 60 14.73 7.31 -10.82
C GLY A 60 16.19 7.26 -11.27
N ASP A 61 16.43 7.53 -12.55
CA ASP A 61 17.78 7.55 -13.12
C ASP A 61 18.69 8.66 -12.53
N ASP A 62 18.09 9.67 -11.92
CA ASP A 62 18.76 10.75 -11.18
C ASP A 62 19.13 10.39 -9.74
N GLY A 63 18.69 9.23 -9.25
CA GLY A 63 18.91 8.74 -7.90
C GLY A 63 17.88 9.25 -6.89
N GLU A 64 16.89 10.03 -7.32
CA GLU A 64 15.81 10.53 -6.48
C GLU A 64 14.61 9.59 -6.50
N THR A 65 13.82 9.59 -5.44
CA THR A 65 12.58 8.82 -5.40
C THR A 65 11.51 9.49 -6.25
N THR A 66 10.88 8.71 -7.12
CA THR A 66 9.83 9.14 -8.05
C THR A 66 8.77 8.04 -8.19
N GLY A 67 7.75 8.31 -8.98
CA GLY A 67 6.64 7.40 -9.27
C GLY A 67 5.30 8.05 -9.04
N PHE A 68 4.26 7.43 -9.59
CA PHE A 68 2.91 7.99 -9.54
C PHE A 68 2.44 8.23 -8.10
N ASP A 69 2.61 7.23 -7.21
CA ASP A 69 2.17 7.32 -5.82
C ASP A 69 2.97 8.37 -5.04
N VAL A 70 4.27 8.48 -5.33
CA VAL A 70 5.15 9.49 -4.71
C VAL A 70 4.71 10.90 -5.10
N GLU A 71 4.49 11.16 -6.39
CA GLU A 71 4.06 12.48 -6.86
C GLU A 71 2.64 12.82 -6.40
N LEU A 72 1.75 11.81 -6.34
CA LEU A 72 0.39 12.02 -5.85
C LEU A 72 0.36 12.31 -4.35
N ALA A 73 1.18 11.63 -3.55
CA ALA A 73 1.33 11.91 -2.11
C ALA A 73 1.89 13.32 -1.87
N GLN A 74 2.87 13.76 -2.68
CA GLN A 74 3.36 15.14 -2.65
C GLN A 74 2.26 16.15 -2.98
N ALA A 75 1.42 15.87 -3.99
CA ALA A 75 0.29 16.73 -4.35
C ALA A 75 -0.79 16.80 -3.25
N VAL A 76 -1.02 15.70 -2.50
CA VAL A 76 -1.88 15.70 -1.30
C VAL A 76 -1.29 16.60 -0.21
N CYS A 77 0.02 16.53 0.02
CA CYS A 77 0.68 17.42 0.98
C CYS A 77 0.58 18.89 0.56
N GLU A 78 0.78 19.20 -0.72
CA GLU A 78 0.61 20.55 -1.26
C GLU A 78 -0.83 21.08 -1.05
N TYR A 79 -1.84 20.22 -1.24
CA TYR A 79 -3.25 20.58 -1.09
C TYR A 79 -3.59 21.08 0.32
N TYR A 80 -2.98 20.46 1.37
CA TYR A 80 -3.22 20.84 2.77
C TYR A 80 -2.14 21.73 3.38
N GLY A 81 -1.04 22.03 2.67
CA GLY A 81 0.11 22.71 3.26
C GLY A 81 0.87 21.82 4.25
N TRP A 82 0.84 20.50 4.06
CA TRP A 82 1.61 19.53 4.85
C TRP A 82 3.06 19.46 4.40
N THR A 83 3.93 18.98 5.29
CA THR A 83 5.30 18.64 4.95
C THR A 83 5.34 17.19 4.49
N TYR A 84 5.77 16.94 3.25
CA TYR A 84 5.97 15.60 2.73
C TYR A 84 7.28 14.99 3.27
N THR A 85 7.20 13.78 3.81
CA THR A 85 8.36 12.96 4.19
C THR A 85 8.20 11.58 3.59
N GLY A 86 8.98 11.29 2.53
CA GLY A 86 9.03 9.98 1.91
C GLY A 86 9.88 9.01 2.73
N VAL A 87 9.32 7.86 3.11
CA VAL A 87 10.00 6.83 3.91
C VAL A 87 10.06 5.52 3.11
N PRO A 88 11.22 5.19 2.52
CA PRO A 88 11.38 3.88 1.89
C PRO A 88 11.39 2.81 2.99
N ILE A 89 10.55 1.80 2.83
CA ILE A 89 10.42 0.69 3.79
C ILE A 89 10.84 -0.64 3.17
N ASN A 90 11.20 -1.60 4.02
CA ASN A 90 11.20 -2.99 3.60
C ASN A 90 9.75 -3.46 3.51
N TRP A 91 9.35 -4.00 2.35
CA TRP A 91 7.97 -4.38 2.09
C TRP A 91 7.44 -5.43 3.07
N ASP A 92 8.30 -6.33 3.55
CA ASP A 92 7.94 -7.32 4.58
C ASP A 92 7.62 -6.69 5.94
N ALA A 93 8.13 -5.48 6.20
CA ALA A 93 7.95 -4.78 7.47
C ALA A 93 6.81 -3.73 7.45
N LYS A 94 6.10 -3.57 6.34
CA LYS A 94 5.13 -2.49 6.11
C LYS A 94 4.09 -2.32 7.22
N GLU A 95 3.53 -3.44 7.72
CA GLU A 95 2.54 -3.42 8.80
C GLU A 95 3.17 -2.92 10.12
N ALA A 96 4.35 -3.43 10.46
CA ALA A 96 5.06 -3.03 11.68
C ALA A 96 5.51 -1.56 11.65
N GLU A 97 5.96 -1.06 10.48
CA GLU A 97 6.32 0.36 10.30
C GLU A 97 5.10 1.28 10.47
N LEU A 98 3.94 0.86 9.96
CA LEU A 98 2.68 1.60 10.13
C LEU A 98 2.23 1.60 11.60
N GLU A 99 2.22 0.44 12.26
CA GLU A 99 1.82 0.28 13.66
C GLU A 99 2.73 1.06 14.61
N SER A 100 4.04 1.12 14.34
CA SER A 100 5.01 1.87 15.16
C SER A 100 4.90 3.39 15.02
N GLY A 101 4.21 3.89 13.97
CA GLY A 101 4.16 5.32 13.64
C GLY A 101 5.42 5.83 12.93
N SER A 102 6.29 4.92 12.45
CA SER A 102 7.41 5.29 11.56
C SER A 102 6.89 5.86 10.24
N ILE A 103 5.74 5.37 9.77
CA ILE A 103 4.99 5.88 8.62
C ILE A 103 3.55 6.16 9.01
N ASP A 104 2.87 7.02 8.25
CA ASP A 104 1.46 7.37 8.45
C ASP A 104 0.53 6.61 7.52
N CYS A 105 1.05 6.13 6.40
CA CYS A 105 0.32 5.29 5.45
C CYS A 105 1.26 4.32 4.72
N ILE A 106 0.70 3.24 4.18
CA ILE A 106 1.30 2.36 3.18
C ILE A 106 0.70 2.76 1.83
N TRP A 107 1.53 3.31 0.94
CA TRP A 107 1.07 3.78 -0.36
C TRP A 107 2.12 3.49 -1.44
N SER A 108 1.98 2.38 -2.13
CA SER A 108 2.94 1.85 -3.11
C SER A 108 2.28 0.74 -3.94
N GLY A 109 1.24 1.07 -4.73
CA GLY A 109 0.45 0.06 -5.42
C GLY A 109 -0.10 -0.98 -4.43
N PHE A 110 -0.68 -0.53 -3.31
CA PHE A 110 -1.05 -1.43 -2.22
C PHE A 110 -2.42 -2.05 -2.43
N THR A 111 -2.45 -3.35 -2.69
CA THR A 111 -3.67 -4.12 -2.96
C THR A 111 -4.56 -4.20 -1.74
N LYS A 112 -5.80 -3.77 -1.89
CA LYS A 112 -6.87 -4.01 -0.93
C LYS A 112 -7.47 -5.39 -1.21
N SER A 113 -6.93 -6.43 -0.55
CA SER A 113 -7.44 -7.80 -0.62
C SER A 113 -8.40 -8.10 0.53
N PRO A 114 -9.25 -9.14 0.43
CA PRO A 114 -10.13 -9.57 1.52
C PRO A 114 -9.38 -9.84 2.84
N ASP A 115 -8.18 -10.43 2.78
CA ASP A 115 -7.36 -10.75 3.96
C ASP A 115 -6.75 -9.51 4.61
N ARG A 116 -6.51 -8.47 3.82
CA ARG A 116 -5.98 -7.19 4.28
C ARG A 116 -7.08 -6.21 4.70
N GLU A 117 -8.31 -6.39 4.20
CA GLU A 117 -9.41 -5.45 4.43
C GLU A 117 -9.64 -5.13 5.92
N PRO A 118 -9.65 -6.10 6.87
CA PRO A 118 -9.86 -5.82 8.29
C PRO A 118 -8.65 -5.21 9.01
N LYS A 119 -7.48 -5.18 8.39
CA LYS A 119 -6.22 -4.77 9.04
C LYS A 119 -5.94 -3.26 8.92
N PHE A 120 -6.62 -2.56 8.01
CA PHE A 120 -6.35 -1.16 7.69
C PHE A 120 -7.62 -0.34 7.58
N ALA A 121 -7.51 0.96 7.86
CA ALA A 121 -8.46 1.95 7.36
C ALA A 121 -8.03 2.29 5.91
N TRP A 122 -8.83 1.89 4.93
CA TRP A 122 -8.51 2.03 3.51
C TRP A 122 -9.02 3.34 2.93
N SER A 123 -8.25 3.94 2.04
CA SER A 123 -8.75 4.99 1.16
C SER A 123 -9.77 4.44 0.17
N GLU A 124 -10.42 5.34 -0.58
CA GLU A 124 -11.08 4.97 -1.83
C GLU A 124 -10.03 4.39 -2.80
N PRO A 125 -10.37 3.39 -3.62
CA PRO A 125 -9.47 2.87 -4.65
C PRO A 125 -9.10 3.93 -5.68
N TYR A 126 -7.81 4.01 -6.02
CA TYR A 126 -7.31 4.98 -7.01
C TYR A 126 -6.81 4.35 -8.30
N SER A 127 -6.48 3.06 -8.29
CA SER A 127 -5.99 2.32 -9.45
C SER A 127 -6.49 0.88 -9.44
N ILE A 128 -6.55 0.28 -10.62
CA ILE A 128 -6.77 -1.16 -10.82
C ILE A 128 -5.48 -1.80 -11.32
N ASN A 129 -5.35 -3.11 -11.13
CA ASN A 129 -4.22 -3.91 -11.58
C ASN A 129 -4.67 -5.34 -11.91
N THR A 130 -3.85 -6.08 -12.61
CA THR A 130 -4.03 -7.51 -12.87
C THR A 130 -2.71 -8.22 -12.56
N ILE A 131 -2.75 -9.32 -11.83
CA ILE A 131 -1.58 -10.20 -11.67
C ILE A 131 -1.48 -11.09 -12.90
N LYS A 132 -0.33 -11.01 -13.56
CA LYS A 132 0.00 -11.76 -14.78
C LYS A 132 1.18 -12.70 -14.56
N ILE A 133 1.34 -13.64 -15.47
CA ILE A 133 2.55 -14.48 -15.54
C ILE A 133 3.47 -13.95 -16.66
N MET A 134 4.65 -13.52 -16.25
CA MET A 134 5.72 -13.08 -17.16
C MET A 134 6.71 -14.20 -17.41
N VAL A 135 7.09 -14.36 -18.67
CA VAL A 135 8.08 -15.35 -19.14
C VAL A 135 9.02 -14.73 -20.17
N LEU A 136 10.09 -15.44 -20.53
CA LEU A 136 10.92 -15.06 -21.68
C LEU A 136 10.17 -15.32 -23.00
N GLU A 137 10.39 -14.51 -24.05
CA GLU A 137 9.77 -14.66 -25.38
C GLU A 137 9.97 -16.05 -25.99
N GLY A 138 11.09 -16.72 -25.72
CA GLY A 138 11.40 -18.06 -26.18
C GLY A 138 10.85 -19.19 -25.30
N SER A 139 10.07 -18.89 -24.25
CA SER A 139 9.51 -19.86 -23.33
C SER A 139 8.41 -20.71 -24.01
N ASP A 140 8.38 -22.00 -23.67
CA ASP A 140 7.30 -22.93 -24.03
C ASP A 140 6.05 -22.77 -23.15
N ILE A 141 6.11 -21.96 -22.10
CA ILE A 141 4.98 -21.67 -21.22
C ILE A 141 4.07 -20.69 -21.94
N ALA A 142 2.84 -21.12 -22.27
CA ALA A 142 1.83 -20.34 -22.96
C ALA A 142 0.54 -20.17 -22.15
N SER A 143 0.31 -21.01 -21.16
CA SER A 143 -0.89 -21.02 -20.32
C SER A 143 -0.55 -21.35 -18.87
N LYS A 144 -1.50 -21.14 -17.93
CA LYS A 144 -1.36 -21.55 -16.52
C LYS A 144 -1.09 -23.06 -16.36
N ALA A 145 -1.61 -23.91 -17.26
CA ALA A 145 -1.38 -25.35 -17.19
C ALA A 145 0.09 -25.73 -17.45
N ASP A 146 0.85 -24.90 -18.19
CA ASP A 146 2.25 -25.15 -18.48
C ASP A 146 3.18 -24.80 -17.31
N LEU A 147 2.63 -24.23 -16.21
CA LEU A 147 3.37 -23.91 -15.00
C LEU A 147 3.64 -25.13 -14.10
N GLU A 148 3.01 -26.30 -14.39
CA GLU A 148 3.27 -27.53 -13.64
C GLU A 148 4.75 -27.91 -13.66
N GLY A 149 5.34 -28.06 -12.47
CA GLY A 149 6.77 -28.37 -12.29
C GLY A 149 7.72 -27.24 -12.67
N LYS A 150 7.24 -26.03 -12.94
CA LYS A 150 8.04 -24.84 -13.23
C LYS A 150 8.40 -24.08 -11.97
N LYS A 151 9.55 -23.42 -12.00
CA LYS A 151 9.99 -22.49 -10.97
C LYS A 151 9.36 -21.14 -11.22
N VAL A 152 8.37 -20.77 -10.43
CA VAL A 152 7.68 -19.49 -10.54
C VAL A 152 8.21 -18.55 -9.46
N GLY A 153 8.70 -17.38 -9.85
CA GLY A 153 9.14 -16.31 -8.95
C GLY A 153 8.03 -15.35 -8.60
N VAL A 154 8.18 -14.65 -7.48
CA VAL A 154 7.27 -13.59 -7.03
C VAL A 154 8.04 -12.61 -6.15
N GLN A 155 7.63 -11.35 -6.04
CA GLN A 155 8.13 -10.51 -4.95
C GLN A 155 7.47 -10.94 -3.63
N GLY A 156 8.25 -11.07 -2.55
CA GLY A 156 7.78 -11.46 -1.23
C GLY A 156 6.78 -10.46 -0.65
N SER A 157 5.86 -10.95 0.17
CA SER A 157 4.85 -10.15 0.89
C SER A 157 3.97 -9.26 0.01
N THR A 158 3.91 -9.55 -1.31
CA THR A 158 2.95 -8.95 -2.24
C THR A 158 1.65 -9.73 -2.29
N SER A 159 0.62 -9.14 -2.89
CA SER A 159 -0.63 -9.83 -3.19
C SER A 159 -0.42 -11.04 -4.09
N ALA A 160 0.50 -10.96 -5.05
CA ALA A 160 0.84 -12.09 -5.92
C ALA A 160 1.34 -13.31 -5.13
N GLN A 161 2.13 -13.11 -4.06
CA GLN A 161 2.48 -14.22 -3.15
C GLN A 161 1.27 -14.67 -2.34
N GLU A 162 0.50 -13.76 -1.73
CA GLU A 162 -0.69 -14.09 -0.93
C GLU A 162 -1.71 -14.89 -1.73
N MET A 163 -1.93 -14.53 -3.00
CA MET A 163 -2.83 -15.27 -3.90
C MET A 163 -2.39 -16.72 -4.10
N CYS A 164 -1.08 -16.98 -4.17
CA CYS A 164 -0.54 -18.33 -4.26
C CYS A 164 -0.71 -19.15 -2.95
N GLU A 165 -1.00 -18.51 -1.84
CA GLU A 165 -1.25 -19.12 -0.54
C GLU A 165 -2.76 -19.21 -0.22
N THR A 166 -3.60 -18.47 -0.95
CA THR A 166 -5.04 -18.38 -0.77
C THR A 166 -5.76 -19.42 -1.65
N PRO A 167 -6.71 -20.22 -1.09
CA PRO A 167 -7.49 -21.19 -1.87
C PRO A 167 -8.29 -20.54 -3.01
N GLU A 168 -8.46 -21.28 -4.15
CA GLU A 168 -9.28 -20.80 -5.28
C GLU A 168 -10.73 -20.49 -4.87
N ALA A 169 -11.28 -21.21 -3.89
CA ALA A 169 -12.61 -20.96 -3.35
C ALA A 169 -12.73 -19.58 -2.64
N GLU A 170 -11.63 -18.99 -2.25
CA GLU A 170 -11.49 -17.67 -1.60
C GLU A 170 -10.93 -16.60 -2.55
N GLY A 171 -10.81 -16.95 -3.84
CA GLY A 171 -10.36 -16.05 -4.89
C GLY A 171 -8.84 -16.08 -5.13
N GLY A 172 -8.11 -17.03 -4.52
CA GLY A 172 -6.68 -17.22 -4.73
C GLY A 172 -6.32 -18.15 -5.88
N CYS A 173 -5.07 -18.63 -5.88
CA CYS A 173 -4.56 -19.61 -6.85
C CYS A 173 -3.65 -20.66 -6.19
N GLN A 174 -3.95 -21.04 -4.94
CA GLN A 174 -3.17 -22.01 -4.18
C GLN A 174 -3.06 -23.36 -4.88
N GLU A 175 -4.15 -23.83 -5.52
CA GLU A 175 -4.16 -25.10 -6.23
C GLU A 175 -3.25 -25.07 -7.46
N LEU A 176 -3.18 -23.93 -8.16
CA LEU A 176 -2.21 -23.71 -9.23
C LEU A 176 -0.78 -23.65 -8.65
N ALA A 177 -0.55 -22.89 -7.59
CA ALA A 177 0.76 -22.77 -6.97
C ALA A 177 1.30 -24.12 -6.45
N ALA A 178 0.42 -25.01 -5.97
CA ALA A 178 0.78 -26.35 -5.55
C ALA A 178 1.34 -27.22 -6.70
N THR A 179 1.14 -26.84 -7.96
CA THR A 179 1.71 -27.53 -9.13
C THR A 179 3.12 -27.05 -9.48
N PHE A 180 3.57 -25.92 -8.95
CA PHE A 180 4.91 -25.37 -9.20
C PHE A 180 6.01 -26.28 -8.67
N ASP A 181 7.25 -26.10 -9.14
CA ASP A 181 8.40 -26.77 -8.54
C ASP A 181 8.57 -26.32 -7.08
N GLY A 182 8.47 -27.29 -6.17
CA GLY A 182 8.46 -27.03 -4.73
C GLY A 182 7.09 -26.71 -4.13
N GLY A 183 6.02 -26.62 -4.93
CA GLY A 183 4.64 -26.45 -4.46
C GLY A 183 4.28 -25.03 -3.97
N VAL A 184 5.19 -24.08 -4.14
CA VAL A 184 5.03 -22.66 -3.78
C VAL A 184 5.89 -21.80 -4.70
N PRO A 185 5.58 -20.52 -4.91
CA PRO A 185 6.46 -19.62 -5.65
C PRO A 185 7.76 -19.33 -4.87
N MET A 186 8.82 -19.01 -5.62
CA MET A 186 10.08 -18.54 -5.04
C MET A 186 9.98 -17.03 -4.77
N ALA A 187 10.03 -16.63 -3.50
CA ALA A 187 9.99 -15.23 -3.11
C ALA A 187 11.36 -14.55 -3.28
N PHE A 188 11.34 -13.34 -3.86
CA PHE A 188 12.47 -12.44 -4.01
C PHE A 188 12.19 -11.10 -3.32
N ASP A 189 13.22 -10.37 -2.95
CA ASP A 189 13.08 -9.08 -2.28
C ASP A 189 12.40 -8.04 -3.18
N THR A 190 12.65 -8.10 -4.51
CA THR A 190 12.07 -7.17 -5.49
C THR A 190 11.75 -7.87 -6.81
N TYR A 191 10.81 -7.32 -7.59
CA TYR A 191 10.55 -7.78 -8.95
C TYR A 191 11.76 -7.59 -9.89
N THR A 192 12.59 -6.57 -9.67
CA THR A 192 13.83 -6.39 -10.43
C THR A 192 14.79 -7.58 -10.25
N ILE A 193 14.89 -8.12 -9.03
CA ILE A 193 15.69 -9.34 -8.78
C ILE A 193 15.03 -10.54 -9.47
N ALA A 194 13.71 -10.73 -9.34
CA ALA A 194 13.00 -11.82 -9.99
C ALA A 194 13.17 -11.81 -11.53
N VAL A 195 13.10 -10.63 -12.17
CA VAL A 195 13.35 -10.48 -13.63
C VAL A 195 14.78 -10.86 -14.00
N ASN A 196 15.78 -10.50 -13.19
CA ASN A 196 17.15 -10.91 -13.42
C ASN A 196 17.34 -12.43 -13.32
N GLU A 197 16.67 -13.08 -12.34
CA GLU A 197 16.69 -14.54 -12.18
C GLU A 197 15.95 -15.26 -13.32
N LEU A 198 14.86 -14.69 -13.83
CA LEU A 198 14.19 -15.18 -15.04
C LEU A 198 15.11 -15.14 -16.26
N LYS A 199 15.81 -14.02 -16.45
CA LYS A 199 16.80 -13.87 -17.56
C LYS A 199 18.00 -14.80 -17.41
N ALA A 200 18.42 -15.09 -16.20
CA ALA A 200 19.49 -16.05 -15.90
C ALA A 200 19.06 -17.51 -16.08
N GLY A 201 17.74 -17.76 -16.21
CA GLY A 201 17.17 -19.12 -16.30
C GLY A 201 17.17 -19.87 -14.98
N THR A 202 17.27 -19.16 -13.85
CA THR A 202 17.18 -19.73 -12.50
C THR A 202 15.72 -20.04 -12.16
N ILE A 203 14.80 -19.25 -12.69
CA ILE A 203 13.34 -19.45 -12.65
C ILE A 203 12.78 -19.45 -14.09
N ASP A 204 11.59 -20.00 -14.26
CA ASP A 204 10.94 -20.19 -15.58
C ASP A 204 9.88 -19.12 -15.87
N ALA A 205 9.27 -18.56 -14.81
CA ALA A 205 8.20 -17.56 -14.90
C ALA A 205 8.18 -16.66 -13.64
N ILE A 206 7.45 -15.53 -13.72
CA ILE A 206 7.21 -14.62 -12.58
C ILE A 206 5.71 -14.33 -12.51
N ALA A 207 5.10 -14.45 -11.33
CA ALA A 207 3.81 -13.84 -11.05
C ALA A 207 4.05 -12.38 -10.64
N ILE A 208 3.52 -11.43 -11.43
CA ILE A 208 3.87 -10.00 -11.34
C ILE A 208 2.67 -9.12 -11.64
N ASP A 209 2.60 -7.97 -10.99
CA ASP A 209 1.69 -6.89 -11.34
C ASP A 209 1.88 -6.46 -12.79
N GLU A 210 0.81 -6.41 -13.58
CA GLU A 210 0.88 -6.02 -14.99
C GLU A 210 1.56 -4.66 -15.18
N THR A 211 1.21 -3.70 -14.33
CA THR A 211 1.77 -2.35 -14.38
C THR A 211 3.28 -2.33 -14.15
N THR A 212 3.75 -3.07 -13.13
CA THR A 212 5.19 -3.23 -12.86
C THR A 212 5.88 -4.03 -13.96
N GLY A 213 5.24 -5.08 -14.44
CA GLY A 213 5.76 -5.88 -15.55
C GLY A 213 5.87 -5.09 -16.86
N ASN A 214 4.90 -4.24 -17.19
CA ASN A 214 4.96 -3.34 -18.33
C ASN A 214 6.17 -2.40 -18.22
N TYR A 215 6.41 -1.82 -17.04
CA TYR A 215 7.60 -1.02 -16.81
C TYR A 215 8.89 -1.84 -17.00
N GLN A 216 8.96 -3.07 -16.46
CA GLN A 216 10.13 -3.95 -16.64
C GLN A 216 10.38 -4.24 -18.13
N MET A 217 9.34 -4.43 -18.94
CA MET A 217 9.46 -4.64 -20.39
C MET A 217 10.00 -3.42 -21.13
N THR A 218 9.86 -2.20 -20.61
CA THR A 218 10.52 -1.00 -21.18
C THR A 218 12.04 -0.99 -20.94
N LYS A 219 12.52 -1.68 -19.90
CA LYS A 219 13.93 -1.71 -19.49
C LYS A 219 14.66 -2.99 -19.96
N VAL A 220 13.92 -4.07 -20.16
CA VAL A 220 14.46 -5.41 -20.40
C VAL A 220 13.75 -6.04 -21.60
N GLU A 221 14.50 -6.26 -22.68
CA GLU A 221 13.99 -6.91 -23.89
C GLU A 221 13.81 -8.43 -23.68
N GLY A 222 12.89 -9.02 -24.46
CA GLY A 222 12.68 -10.46 -24.50
C GLY A 222 11.79 -10.99 -23.38
N LEU A 223 10.96 -10.14 -22.77
CA LEU A 223 9.92 -10.50 -21.82
C LEU A 223 8.55 -10.46 -22.50
N LYS A 224 7.65 -11.36 -22.10
CA LYS A 224 6.24 -11.37 -22.51
C LYS A 224 5.37 -11.91 -21.41
N TYR A 225 4.08 -11.64 -21.47
CA TYR A 225 3.07 -12.36 -20.67
C TYR A 225 2.60 -13.61 -21.39
N ILE A 226 2.08 -14.58 -20.63
CA ILE A 226 1.19 -15.60 -21.16
C ILE A 226 -0.22 -15.03 -21.35
N ASP A 227 -1.11 -15.75 -22.05
CA ASP A 227 -2.45 -15.25 -22.36
C ASP A 227 -3.40 -15.28 -21.14
N ASP A 228 -3.09 -16.07 -20.10
CA ASP A 228 -3.92 -16.22 -18.92
C ASP A 228 -3.57 -15.22 -17.82
N ASP A 229 -4.57 -14.53 -17.28
CA ASP A 229 -4.44 -13.69 -16.09
C ASP A 229 -4.63 -14.50 -14.80
N ILE A 230 -3.96 -14.12 -13.71
CA ILE A 230 -4.13 -14.77 -12.42
C ILE A 230 -5.36 -14.22 -11.71
N CYS A 231 -5.38 -12.89 -11.46
CA CYS A 231 -6.50 -12.19 -10.83
C CYS A 231 -6.46 -10.70 -11.09
N ASP A 232 -7.61 -10.05 -10.95
CA ASP A 232 -7.73 -8.60 -10.93
C ASP A 232 -7.62 -8.07 -9.49
N GLU A 233 -7.06 -6.89 -9.35
CA GLU A 233 -6.82 -6.23 -8.08
C GLU A 233 -7.25 -4.77 -8.10
N ILE A 234 -7.44 -4.20 -6.92
CA ILE A 234 -7.61 -2.76 -6.72
C ILE A 234 -6.54 -2.23 -5.77
N TYR A 235 -5.97 -1.08 -6.11
CA TYR A 235 -5.01 -0.40 -5.25
C TYR A 235 -5.69 0.71 -4.46
N ALA A 236 -5.38 0.75 -3.16
CA ALA A 236 -5.81 1.76 -2.22
C ALA A 236 -4.69 2.06 -1.22
N ILE A 237 -4.84 3.11 -0.44
CA ILE A 237 -3.87 3.50 0.57
C ILE A 237 -4.29 2.89 1.91
N GLY A 238 -3.36 2.22 2.60
CA GLY A 238 -3.59 1.64 3.91
C GLY A 238 -3.15 2.58 5.02
N PHE A 239 -4.05 2.85 5.97
CA PHE A 239 -3.79 3.63 7.20
C PHE A 239 -4.01 2.75 8.42
N ARG A 240 -3.53 3.19 9.60
CA ARG A 240 -3.90 2.54 10.87
C ARG A 240 -5.42 2.48 11.01
N THR A 241 -5.95 1.40 11.56
CA THR A 241 -7.41 1.16 11.64
C THR A 241 -8.17 2.25 12.39
N ASP A 242 -7.53 2.93 13.33
CA ASP A 242 -8.08 4.03 14.13
C ASP A 242 -7.82 5.42 13.54
N ASP A 243 -6.97 5.53 12.49
CA ASP A 243 -6.60 6.80 11.87
C ASP A 243 -7.53 7.17 10.70
N THR A 244 -8.83 7.10 10.96
CA THR A 244 -9.86 7.38 9.95
C THR A 244 -9.91 8.86 9.55
N VAL A 245 -9.51 9.77 10.43
CA VAL A 245 -9.48 11.22 10.11
C VAL A 245 -8.42 11.53 9.07
N LEU A 246 -7.21 10.99 9.21
CA LEU A 246 -6.15 11.15 8.19
C LEU A 246 -6.57 10.52 6.86
N ARG A 247 -7.12 9.28 6.91
CA ARG A 247 -7.66 8.59 5.74
C ARG A 247 -8.71 9.45 5.00
N ASP A 248 -9.65 10.05 5.72
CA ASP A 248 -10.73 10.85 5.13
C ASP A 248 -10.20 12.15 4.51
N LYS A 249 -9.21 12.79 5.15
CA LYS A 249 -8.51 13.94 4.55
C LYS A 249 -7.79 13.56 3.27
N VAL A 250 -7.07 12.44 3.24
CA VAL A 250 -6.41 11.97 2.02
C VAL A 250 -7.44 11.67 0.93
N ASN A 251 -8.57 11.03 1.23
CA ASN A 251 -9.66 10.80 0.28
C ASN A 251 -10.22 12.11 -0.29
N GLU A 252 -10.43 13.12 0.56
CA GLU A 252 -10.87 14.46 0.12
C GLU A 252 -9.87 15.08 -0.86
N ALA A 253 -8.59 15.03 -0.53
CA ALA A 253 -7.54 15.56 -1.41
C ALA A 253 -7.47 14.79 -2.74
N LEU A 254 -7.50 13.45 -2.72
CA LEU A 254 -7.48 12.62 -3.93
C LEU A 254 -8.64 12.99 -4.87
N LYS A 255 -9.84 13.13 -4.31
CA LYS A 255 -11.01 13.56 -5.08
C LYS A 255 -10.83 14.95 -5.68
N ALA A 256 -10.36 15.92 -4.90
CA ALA A 256 -10.10 17.28 -5.37
C ALA A 256 -9.03 17.31 -6.48
N LEU A 257 -7.96 16.50 -6.33
CA LEU A 257 -6.88 16.38 -7.33
C LEU A 257 -7.34 15.69 -8.62
N ALA A 258 -8.27 14.75 -8.53
CA ALA A 258 -8.92 14.16 -9.70
C ALA A 258 -9.83 15.18 -10.41
N GLU A 259 -10.69 15.90 -9.66
CA GLU A 259 -11.64 16.88 -10.20
C GLU A 259 -10.94 18.10 -10.83
N ASN A 260 -9.82 18.56 -10.26
CA ASN A 260 -9.08 19.71 -10.77
C ASN A 260 -8.06 19.37 -11.88
N GLY A 261 -7.92 18.09 -12.24
CA GLY A 261 -7.04 17.60 -13.29
C GLY A 261 -5.57 17.40 -12.87
N LYS A 262 -5.20 17.61 -11.60
CA LYS A 262 -3.82 17.42 -11.14
C LYS A 262 -3.43 15.93 -11.14
N MET A 263 -4.34 15.04 -10.75
CA MET A 263 -4.10 13.59 -10.83
C MET A 263 -3.91 13.13 -12.28
N ASP A 264 -4.69 13.68 -13.22
CA ASP A 264 -4.56 13.43 -14.65
C ASP A 264 -3.21 13.92 -15.19
N GLU A 265 -2.76 15.12 -14.79
CA GLU A 265 -1.43 15.66 -15.15
C GLU A 265 -0.29 14.74 -14.69
N ILE A 266 -0.37 14.24 -13.44
CA ILE A 266 0.62 13.30 -12.89
C ILE A 266 0.54 11.98 -13.64
N GLY A 267 -0.67 11.41 -13.79
CA GLY A 267 -0.88 10.11 -14.44
C GLY A 267 -0.33 10.04 -15.87
N LYS A 268 -0.43 11.11 -16.65
CA LYS A 268 0.11 11.20 -18.02
C LYS A 268 1.63 11.07 -18.13
N LYS A 269 2.35 11.15 -17.03
CA LYS A 269 3.81 10.89 -17.01
C LYS A 269 4.14 9.39 -16.94
N TYR A 270 3.14 8.57 -16.61
CA TYR A 270 3.26 7.13 -16.35
C TYR A 270 2.30 6.37 -17.28
N GLU A 271 2.69 6.22 -18.56
CA GLU A 271 1.85 5.62 -19.61
C GLU A 271 1.42 4.19 -19.25
N GLU A 272 2.26 3.45 -18.51
CA GLU A 272 2.07 2.06 -18.13
C GLU A 272 0.86 1.85 -17.19
N ILE A 273 0.45 2.89 -16.48
CA ILE A 273 -0.68 2.81 -15.53
C ILE A 273 -1.83 3.77 -15.83
N TYR A 274 -1.66 4.66 -16.82
CA TYR A 274 -2.62 5.75 -17.03
C TYR A 274 -4.06 5.24 -17.22
N SER A 275 -4.23 4.17 -18.00
CA SER A 275 -5.56 3.54 -18.22
C SER A 275 -6.14 2.86 -16.97
N ASN A 276 -5.29 2.57 -15.98
CA ASN A 276 -5.67 1.83 -14.78
C ASN A 276 -6.12 2.77 -13.65
N LEU A 277 -5.93 4.09 -13.80
CA LEU A 277 -6.27 5.08 -12.77
C LEU A 277 -7.79 5.26 -12.68
N SER A 278 -8.41 4.54 -11.73
CA SER A 278 -9.87 4.43 -11.61
C SER A 278 -10.57 5.74 -11.24
N MET A 279 -9.89 6.66 -10.53
CA MET A 279 -10.48 7.95 -10.14
C MET A 279 -10.60 8.95 -11.30
N ILE A 280 -9.85 8.78 -12.39
CA ILE A 280 -9.90 9.65 -13.58
C ILE A 280 -10.43 8.93 -14.81
N ASN A 281 -10.34 7.60 -14.86
CA ASN A 281 -10.81 6.76 -15.96
C ASN A 281 -12.00 5.87 -15.52
N ALA A 282 -12.75 6.27 -14.49
CA ALA A 282 -13.97 5.55 -14.12
C ALA A 282 -14.84 5.45 -15.38
N ALA A 283 -15.13 4.22 -15.81
CA ALA A 283 -15.94 3.96 -17.00
C ALA A 283 -17.27 4.72 -16.85
N GLU A 284 -17.59 5.56 -17.86
CA GLU A 284 -18.89 6.19 -18.01
C GLU A 284 -20.03 5.15 -18.10
#